data_1227a212ef620e40e47ea4fddfe0ac53
#
_entry.id   1227a212ef620e40e47ea4fddfe0ac53
#
_cell.length_a   1.000
_cell.length_b   1.000
_cell.length_c   1.000
_cell.angle_alpha   90.00
_cell.angle_beta   90.00
_cell.angle_gamma   90.00
#
_symmetry.space_group_name_H-M   'P 1'
#
loop_
_entity.id
_entity.type
_entity.pdbx_description
1 polymer ?
#
loop_
_entity_poly.entity_id
_entity_poly.type
_entity_poly.pdbx_seq_one_letter_code
_entity_poly.pdbx_strand_id
1 'polypeptide(L)'
;MLVDADNNWSHDIWYLNGEGGTMEYKIQLLWDNEASVWVATSPNIPGLVLESGSFDALIERVRYAIPELLELNRQKAPFYNLTFLSERHERVVVNG
;
A
#
# COMPACT_ATOMS: atom_id res chain seq x y z
N MET A 1 2.15 -17.86 1.26
CA MET A 1 1.53 -18.16 1.31
C MET A 1 1.17 -18.18 1.57
N LEU A 2 1.72 -18.06 1.64
CA LEU A 2 1.16 -18.25 1.78
C LEU A 2 0.67 -17.92 2.13
N VAL A 3 0.74 -17.34 2.37
CA VAL A 3 0.05 -17.27 2.60
C VAL A 3 -0.33 -17.09 3.01
N ASP A 4 -0.26 -17.04 3.28
CA ASP A 4 -0.86 -17.03 3.59
C ASP A 4 -1.28 -16.79 4.01
N ALA A 5 -1.23 -16.16 4.14
CA ALA A 5 -1.82 -16.29 4.54
C ALA A 5 -2.28 -16.00 4.81
N ASP A 6 -2.20 -15.64 5.13
CA ASP A 6 -2.72 -15.70 5.30
C ASP A 6 -3.01 -15.36 5.09
N ASN A 7 -2.63 -15.19 5.01
CA ASN A 7 -2.79 -15.26 4.72
C ASN A 7 -2.86 -14.99 4.33
N ASN A 8 -2.51 -14.73 4.11
CA ASN A 8 -2.46 -14.89 3.72
C ASN A 8 -2.26 -14.76 3.26
N TRP A 9 -2.07 -14.51 2.92
CA TRP A 9 -1.83 -14.80 2.39
C TRP A 9 -1.54 -14.56 2.18
N SER A 10 -1.16 -14.23 2.10
CA SER A 10 -0.96 -14.52 2.01
C SER A 10 -0.68 -14.52 1.88
N HIS A 11 -0.34 -14.35 1.53
CA HIS A 11 -0.11 -14.95 1.42
C HIS A 11 0.01 -14.91 1.08
N ASP A 12 0.11 -14.06 1.03
CA ASP A 12 0.27 -14.56 0.76
C ASP A 12 0.61 -14.67 0.29
N ILE A 13 1.10 -14.49 -0.09
CA ILE A 13 1.44 -15.06 -0.45
C ILE A 13 1.90 -15.44 -0.81
N TRP A 14 2.46 -15.40 -0.98
CA TRP A 14 2.91 -16.25 -1.22
C TRP A 14 3.10 -16.50 -1.67
N TYR A 15 3.54 -16.45 -1.97
CA TYR A 15 3.90 -17.14 -2.44
C TYR A 15 3.86 -17.33 -3.06
N LEU A 16 3.98 -17.35 -3.40
CA LEU A 16 4.28 -17.54 -4.04
C LEU A 16 4.59 -18.04 -4.75
N ASN A 17 4.56 -17.90 -5.35
CA ASN A 17 5.13 -18.61 -6.24
C ASN A 17 6.49 -18.82 -6.08
N GLY A 18 7.04 -19.02 -5.47
CA GLY A 18 8.30 -19.41 -5.16
C GLY A 18 9.41 -18.98 -6.02
N GLU A 19 9.19 -18.06 -6.82
CA GLU A 19 10.22 -17.71 -7.71
C GLU A 19 11.15 -16.74 -7.14
N GLY A 20 11.80 -17.07 -6.16
CA GLY A 20 12.95 -16.34 -5.81
C GLY A 20 12.78 -15.02 -5.12
N GLY A 21 11.66 -14.73 -4.63
CA GLY A 21 11.62 -13.59 -3.77
C GLY A 21 11.01 -12.32 -4.32
N THR A 22 10.32 -12.43 -5.42
CA THR A 22 9.53 -11.31 -5.89
C THR A 22 8.29 -11.18 -5.02
N MET A 23 8.08 -9.98 -4.49
CA MET A 23 6.92 -9.69 -3.65
C MET A 23 6.08 -8.62 -4.30
N GLU A 24 4.76 -8.73 -4.12
CA GLU A 24 3.85 -7.74 -4.66
C GLU A 24 3.00 -7.21 -3.52
N TYR A 25 2.90 -5.89 -3.45
CA TYR A 25 2.13 -5.24 -2.41
C TYR A 25 1.17 -4.24 -3.02
N LYS A 26 -0.01 -4.16 -2.45
CA LYS A 26 -1.00 -3.18 -2.85
C LYS A 26 -0.99 -2.02 -1.87
N ILE A 27 -0.94 -0.82 -2.41
CA ILE A 27 -0.99 0.39 -1.61
C ILE A 27 -2.28 1.11 -1.98
N GLN A 28 -3.10 1.37 -0.99
CA GLN A 28 -4.36 2.08 -1.21
C GLN A 28 -4.20 3.53 -0.85
N LEU A 29 -4.66 4.40 -1.73
CA LEU A 29 -4.59 5.84 -1.54
C LEU A 29 -6.01 6.38 -1.57
N LEU A 30 -6.51 6.78 -0.41
CA LEU A 30 -7.88 7.27 -0.31
C LEU A 30 -7.87 8.75 0.05
N TRP A 31 -8.74 9.49 -0.60
CA TRP A 31 -8.87 10.91 -0.31
C TRP A 31 -9.80 11.11 0.88
N ASP A 32 -9.34 11.87 1.86
CA ASP A 32 -10.10 12.22 3.06
C ASP A 32 -10.59 13.65 2.88
N ASN A 33 -11.88 13.81 2.63
CA ASN A 33 -12.46 15.12 2.40
C ASN A 33 -12.39 16.03 3.61
N GLU A 34 -12.50 15.48 4.78
CA GLU A 34 -12.50 16.29 5.99
C GLU A 34 -11.13 16.87 6.28
N ALA A 35 -10.11 16.06 6.12
CA ALA A 35 -8.75 16.48 6.42
C ALA A 35 -8.05 17.06 5.20
N SER A 36 -8.63 16.91 4.03
CA SER A 36 -8.04 17.36 2.76
C SER A 36 -6.67 16.77 2.54
N VAL A 37 -6.56 15.47 2.77
CA VAL A 37 -5.33 14.75 2.54
C VAL A 37 -5.62 13.42 1.87
N TRP A 38 -4.60 12.89 1.20
CA TRP A 38 -4.58 11.51 0.76
C TRP A 38 -4.00 10.66 1.88
N VAL A 39 -4.60 9.50 2.10
CA VAL A 39 -4.14 8.57 3.13
C VAL A 39 -3.70 7.29 2.46
N ALA A 40 -2.49 6.85 2.75
CA ALA A 40 -1.93 5.63 2.20
C ALA A 40 -1.94 4.54 3.24
N THR A 41 -2.52 3.39 2.88
CA THR A 41 -2.51 2.20 3.72
C THR A 41 -2.25 1.00 2.83
N SER A 42 -1.99 -0.15 3.45
CA SER A 42 -1.79 -1.37 2.69
C SER A 42 -2.27 -2.57 3.50
N PRO A 43 -3.05 -3.44 2.87
CA PRO A 43 -3.42 -4.68 3.56
C PRO A 43 -2.24 -5.65 3.71
N ASN A 44 -1.17 -5.41 2.96
CA ASN A 44 -0.02 -6.31 2.94
C ASN A 44 1.12 -5.85 3.82
N ILE A 45 1.13 -4.58 4.25
CA ILE A 45 2.26 -4.03 4.98
C ILE A 45 1.77 -3.47 6.30
N PRO A 46 1.94 -4.21 7.39
CA PRO A 46 1.50 -3.72 8.70
C PRO A 46 2.21 -2.43 9.07
N GLY A 47 1.48 -1.50 9.59
CA GLY A 47 2.04 -0.25 10.06
C GLY A 47 2.12 0.85 9.04
N LEU A 48 1.76 0.59 7.79
CA LEU A 48 1.81 1.64 6.78
C LEU A 48 0.58 2.51 6.89
N VAL A 49 0.75 3.71 7.42
CA VAL A 49 -0.29 4.75 7.45
C VAL A 49 0.43 6.08 7.26
N LEU A 50 0.25 6.68 6.11
CA LEU A 50 0.86 7.96 5.79
C LEU A 50 -0.18 8.89 5.20
N GLU A 51 0.03 10.19 5.36
CA GLU A 51 -0.90 11.20 4.87
C GLU A 51 -0.14 12.31 4.18
N SER A 52 -0.76 12.90 3.19
CA SER A 52 -0.21 14.09 2.54
C SER A 52 -1.30 14.77 1.72
N GLY A 53 -1.27 16.09 1.70
CA GLY A 53 -2.14 16.85 0.82
C GLY A 53 -1.73 16.73 -0.64
N SER A 54 -0.52 16.28 -0.90
CA SER A 54 -0.02 16.09 -2.25
C SER A 54 0.05 14.62 -2.59
N PHE A 55 -0.64 14.23 -3.65
CA PHE A 55 -0.65 12.84 -4.09
C PHE A 55 0.76 12.36 -4.43
N ASP A 56 1.47 13.16 -5.20
CA ASP A 56 2.81 12.74 -5.64
C ASP A 56 3.78 12.66 -4.48
N ALA A 57 3.69 13.59 -3.53
CA ALA A 57 4.54 13.54 -2.35
C ALA A 57 4.26 12.30 -1.53
N LEU A 58 2.99 11.90 -1.46
CA LEU A 58 2.63 10.71 -0.71
C LEU A 58 3.19 9.45 -1.35
N ILE A 59 3.09 9.35 -2.67
CA ILE A 59 3.68 8.24 -3.40
C ILE A 59 5.16 8.10 -3.08
N GLU A 60 5.85 9.22 -3.07
CA GLU A 60 7.28 9.19 -2.80
C GLU A 60 7.59 8.78 -1.37
N ARG A 61 6.80 9.29 -0.43
CA ARG A 61 6.99 8.91 0.97
C ARG A 61 6.74 7.43 1.19
N VAL A 62 5.77 6.86 0.48
CA VAL A 62 5.51 5.44 0.57
C VAL A 62 6.74 4.65 0.12
N ARG A 63 7.35 5.08 -0.99
CA ARG A 63 8.54 4.39 -1.48
C ARG A 63 9.66 4.35 -0.45
N TYR A 64 9.81 5.41 0.32
CA TYR A 64 10.85 5.44 1.34
C TYR A 64 10.48 4.65 2.58
N ALA A 65 9.19 4.60 2.92
CA ALA A 65 8.77 3.96 4.14
C ALA A 65 8.77 2.43 4.03
N ILE A 66 8.55 1.90 2.84
CA ILE A 66 8.35 0.47 2.68
C ILE A 66 9.56 -0.36 3.06
N PRO A 67 10.78 -0.03 2.61
CA PRO A 67 11.93 -0.86 3.01
C PRO A 67 12.08 -0.97 4.51
N GLU A 68 11.85 0.14 5.21
CA GLU A 68 11.98 0.15 6.65
C GLU A 68 10.91 -0.71 7.32
N LEU A 69 9.68 -0.57 6.86
CA LEU A 69 8.58 -1.35 7.43
C LEU A 69 8.74 -2.84 7.16
N LEU A 70 9.21 -3.19 5.97
CA LEU A 70 9.40 -4.59 5.64
C LEU A 70 10.51 -5.18 6.49
N GLU A 71 11.55 -4.41 6.76
CA GLU A 71 12.62 -4.89 7.62
C GLU A 71 12.10 -5.12 9.03
N LEU A 72 11.30 -4.20 9.55
CA LEU A 72 10.71 -4.36 10.88
C LEU A 72 9.82 -5.59 10.96
N ASN A 73 9.17 -5.93 9.86
CA ASN A 73 8.28 -7.08 9.82
C ASN A 73 8.98 -8.33 9.33
N ARG A 74 10.30 -8.27 9.19
CA ARG A 74 11.13 -9.40 8.79
C ARG A 74 10.74 -9.96 7.43
N GLN A 75 10.29 -9.09 6.55
CA GLN A 75 9.96 -9.47 5.19
C GLN A 75 11.02 -8.90 4.28
N LYS A 76 11.87 -9.76 3.75
CA LYS A 76 12.96 -9.33 2.91
C LYS A 76 12.87 -9.96 1.55
N ALA A 77 13.20 -9.18 0.55
CA ALA A 77 13.27 -9.64 -0.83
C ALA A 77 14.25 -8.76 -1.56
N PRO A 78 14.88 -9.25 -2.64
CA PRO A 78 15.80 -8.41 -3.41
C PRO A 78 15.07 -7.24 -4.05
N PHE A 79 13.81 -7.40 -4.37
CA PHE A 79 13.00 -6.30 -4.84
C PHE A 79 11.54 -6.67 -4.65
N TYR A 80 10.66 -5.68 -4.76
CA TYR A 80 9.24 -5.91 -4.64
C TYR A 80 8.53 -4.96 -5.59
N ASN A 81 7.35 -5.37 -6.00
CA ASN A 81 6.51 -4.59 -6.89
C ASN A 81 5.38 -3.97 -6.10
N LEU A 82 5.08 -2.73 -6.40
CA LEU A 82 4.03 -1.99 -5.73
C LEU A 82 2.94 -1.66 -6.73
N THR A 83 1.70 -1.88 -6.34
CA THR A 83 0.55 -1.45 -7.10
C THR A 83 -0.16 -0.39 -6.31
N PHE A 84 -0.27 0.80 -6.86
CA PHE A 84 -0.96 1.90 -6.21
C PHE A 84 -2.36 2.00 -6.75
N LEU A 85 -3.34 1.93 -5.84
CA LEU A 85 -4.75 2.06 -6.18
C LEU A 85 -5.28 3.29 -5.47
N SER A 86 -5.86 4.20 -6.23
CA SER A 86 -6.36 5.43 -5.64
C SER A 86 -7.85 5.57 -5.88
N GLU A 87 -8.51 6.23 -4.92
CA GLU A 87 -9.94 6.41 -5.00
C GLU A 87 -10.29 7.75 -4.37
N ARG A 88 -11.12 8.52 -5.07
CA ARG A 88 -11.55 9.81 -4.58
C ARG A 88 -12.99 10.05 -5.00
N HIS A 89 -13.85 10.31 -4.04
CA HIS A 89 -15.26 10.54 -4.28
C HIS A 89 -15.58 11.98 -4.02
N GLU A 90 -16.33 12.58 -4.92
CA GLU A 90 -16.74 13.97 -4.80
C GLU A 90 -18.18 14.13 -5.20
N ARG A 91 -18.84 15.03 -4.52
CA ARG A 91 -20.20 15.42 -4.90
C ARG A 91 -20.13 16.75 -5.62
N VAL A 92 -20.71 16.79 -6.80
CA VAL A 92 -20.81 18.02 -7.56
C VAL A 92 -22.26 18.45 -7.54
N VAL A 93 -22.51 19.66 -7.04
CA VAL A 93 -23.86 20.20 -6.96
C VAL A 93 -24.09 21.04 -8.21
N VAL A 94 -25.17 20.72 -8.90
CA VAL A 94 -25.52 21.42 -10.13
C VAL A 94 -26.63 22.40 -9.82
N ASN A 95 -26.38 23.66 -10.10
CA ASN A 95 -27.40 24.71 -9.93
C ASN A 95 -28.12 24.92 -11.21
N GLY A 96 -29.42 25.03 -11.10
CA GLY A 96 -30.17 25.34 -12.31
C GLY A 96 -31.49 24.67 -12.40
#